data_1ae87e56c3d3dd0a2294f3489a72444d
#
_entry.id   1ae87e56c3d3dd0a2294f3489a72444d
#
_cell.length_a   1.000
_cell.length_b   1.000
_cell.length_c   1.000
_cell.angle_alpha   90.00
_cell.angle_beta   90.00
_cell.angle_gamma   90.00
#
_symmetry.space_group_name_H-M   'P 1'
#
loop_
_entity.id
_entity.type
_entity.pdbx_description
1 polymer ?
#
loop_
_entity_poly.entity_id
_entity_poly.type
_entity_poly.pdbx_seq_one_letter_code
_entity_poly.pdbx_strand_id
1 'polypeptide(L)'
;MPYLFTSESVSEGHPDKIADQISDALIDNFLAFDAQSKVACETLVTTGQVVLAGEVKSKAYLDVQEIARDVIRKIGYTKSEYMFEASSCGVLSAIHEQSADINQGVDRKTKEEQGAGDQGMMFGYATNETADFMPLALDIAHKLLIELAALRRENKQIKYLRPDAKSQVTLEYDDHNKPVRIDAIVVSTQHDEFDSEPKMLSKIKSDVINILIPRVKAKYKKYAKLFNEEIKYHINPTGKFVIGGPHGDTGLTGRKIIVDTYGGRGAHGGGAFSGKDPSKVDRSAAYATRHIAKNLIAAGLAEEVLVQVSYAIGVAQPTSINVNTYGTAKVKMSDGDISKIVEQIFDMRPYFIEQRLKLRNPIYSETAAYGHMGRQPQIIEKTFLSPDGKKVTKKVELFTWEKLDYVDKVRKAFGIK
;
A
#
# COMPACT_ATOMS: atom_id res chain seq x y z
N MET A 1 24.28 -20.46 4.10
CA MET A 1 25.22 -19.31 3.99
C MET A 1 24.44 -18.02 4.18
N PRO A 2 24.94 -17.03 4.92
CA PRO A 2 24.30 -15.73 5.03
C PRO A 2 24.05 -15.12 3.65
N TYR A 3 22.95 -14.37 3.51
CA TYR A 3 22.58 -13.72 2.25
C TYR A 3 22.06 -12.29 2.48
N LEU A 4 22.19 -11.45 1.46
CA LEU A 4 21.65 -10.09 1.47
C LEU A 4 20.29 -10.06 0.80
N PHE A 5 19.33 -9.35 1.41
CA PHE A 5 18.02 -9.08 0.84
C PHE A 5 17.69 -7.60 0.95
N THR A 6 17.14 -7.04 -0.12
CA THR A 6 16.86 -5.61 -0.23
C THR A 6 15.39 -5.36 -0.52
N SER A 7 14.82 -4.38 0.17
CA SER A 7 13.50 -3.80 -0.15
C SER A 7 13.59 -2.30 -0.27
N GLU A 8 12.67 -1.73 -1.01
CA GLU A 8 12.59 -0.28 -1.25
C GLU A 8 11.20 0.28 -0.91
N SER A 9 11.14 1.59 -0.72
CA SER A 9 9.91 2.35 -0.58
C SER A 9 10.02 3.69 -1.28
N VAL A 10 8.87 4.30 -1.56
CA VAL A 10 8.77 5.66 -2.10
C VAL A 10 7.82 6.50 -1.25
N SER A 11 8.06 7.82 -1.19
CA SER A 11 7.24 8.73 -0.40
C SER A 11 5.87 8.98 -1.03
N GLU A 12 4.98 9.58 -0.25
CA GLU A 12 3.68 10.08 -0.73
C GLU A 12 3.80 11.10 -1.87
N GLY A 13 4.94 11.79 -1.96
CA GLY A 13 5.23 12.77 -3.01
C GLY A 13 5.90 12.20 -4.27
N HIS A 14 6.18 10.90 -4.30
CA HIS A 14 6.66 10.23 -5.50
C HIS A 14 5.59 10.26 -6.59
N PRO A 15 5.91 10.51 -7.88
CA PRO A 15 4.92 10.65 -8.94
C PRO A 15 3.91 9.52 -9.02
N ASP A 16 4.34 8.25 -8.99
CA ASP A 16 3.44 7.11 -9.02
C ASP A 16 2.53 7.06 -7.78
N LYS A 17 3.02 7.47 -6.59
CA LYS A 17 2.18 7.50 -5.38
C LYS A 17 1.24 8.68 -5.33
N ILE A 18 1.52 9.78 -5.99
CA ILE A 18 0.55 10.86 -6.22
C ILE A 18 -0.60 10.32 -7.06
N ALA A 19 -0.28 9.61 -8.15
CA ALA A 19 -1.28 9.00 -9.02
C ALA A 19 -2.17 8.00 -8.26
N ASP A 20 -1.58 7.11 -7.45
CA ASP A 20 -2.32 6.17 -6.60
C ASP A 20 -3.23 6.88 -5.60
N GLN A 21 -2.74 7.93 -4.94
CA GLN A 21 -3.52 8.69 -3.96
C GLN A 21 -4.70 9.44 -4.59
N ILE A 22 -4.54 9.99 -5.78
CA ILE A 22 -5.63 10.62 -6.52
C ILE A 22 -6.67 9.58 -6.90
N SER A 23 -6.26 8.45 -7.48
CA SER A 23 -7.16 7.37 -7.86
C SER A 23 -7.95 6.81 -6.68
N ASP A 24 -7.32 6.60 -5.52
CA ASP A 24 -7.99 6.10 -4.32
C ASP A 24 -8.88 7.16 -3.64
N ALA A 25 -8.54 8.44 -3.75
CA ALA A 25 -9.43 9.51 -3.31
C ALA A 25 -10.72 9.56 -4.13
N LEU A 26 -10.66 9.30 -5.44
CA LEU A 26 -11.85 9.17 -6.29
C LEU A 26 -12.71 7.98 -5.84
N ILE A 27 -12.11 6.79 -5.57
CA ILE A 27 -12.84 5.64 -5.04
C ILE A 27 -13.58 5.99 -3.75
N ASP A 28 -12.90 6.60 -2.80
CA ASP A 28 -13.49 6.96 -1.51
C ASP A 28 -14.66 7.93 -1.66
N ASN A 29 -14.53 8.94 -2.52
CA ASN A 29 -15.61 9.89 -2.78
C ASN A 29 -16.81 9.21 -3.44
N PHE A 30 -16.62 8.36 -4.45
CA PHE A 30 -17.70 7.61 -5.05
C PHE A 30 -18.41 6.72 -4.03
N LEU A 31 -17.68 5.93 -3.25
CA LEU A 31 -18.25 5.02 -2.24
C LEU A 31 -18.93 5.75 -1.09
N ALA A 32 -18.53 6.97 -0.76
CA ALA A 32 -19.14 7.77 0.29
C ALA A 32 -20.61 8.13 -0.05
N PHE A 33 -20.89 8.47 -1.32
CA PHE A 33 -22.22 8.86 -1.78
C PHE A 33 -23.03 7.70 -2.36
N ASP A 34 -22.36 6.68 -2.93
CA ASP A 34 -22.98 5.46 -3.45
C ASP A 34 -22.08 4.24 -3.17
N ALA A 35 -22.41 3.48 -2.11
CA ALA A 35 -21.67 2.29 -1.73
C ALA A 35 -21.67 1.16 -2.79
N GLN A 36 -22.56 1.25 -3.81
CA GLN A 36 -22.59 0.30 -4.92
C GLN A 36 -21.81 0.78 -6.15
N SER A 37 -21.10 1.89 -6.05
CA SER A 37 -20.28 2.41 -7.13
C SER A 37 -19.29 1.36 -7.63
N LYS A 38 -19.17 1.25 -8.96
CA LYS A 38 -18.13 0.49 -9.63
C LYS A 38 -17.18 1.48 -10.28
N VAL A 39 -15.93 1.38 -9.93
CA VAL A 39 -14.91 2.37 -10.28
C VAL A 39 -13.63 1.65 -10.71
N ALA A 40 -13.14 2.01 -11.86
CA ALA A 40 -11.81 1.67 -12.34
C ALA A 40 -11.20 2.97 -12.89
N CYS A 41 -10.49 3.71 -12.05
CA CYS A 41 -9.92 5.01 -12.38
C CYS A 41 -8.41 4.99 -12.23
N GLU A 42 -7.73 5.32 -13.29
CA GLU A 42 -6.29 5.47 -13.36
C GLU A 42 -5.92 6.95 -13.50
N THR A 43 -4.77 7.31 -12.96
CA THR A 43 -4.25 8.67 -12.98
C THR A 43 -2.86 8.69 -13.59
N LEU A 44 -2.61 9.63 -14.47
CA LEU A 44 -1.29 10.03 -14.92
C LEU A 44 -0.97 11.40 -14.36
N VAL A 45 0.23 11.59 -13.83
CA VAL A 45 0.74 12.89 -13.41
C VAL A 45 2.08 13.16 -14.09
N THR A 46 2.27 14.39 -14.58
CA THR A 46 3.53 14.86 -15.21
C THR A 46 3.67 16.34 -14.96
N THR A 47 4.69 16.99 -15.54
CA THR A 47 4.92 18.44 -15.41
C THR A 47 3.64 19.23 -15.66
N GLY A 48 3.15 19.92 -14.63
CA GLY A 48 2.01 20.81 -14.71
C GLY A 48 0.67 20.16 -15.08
N GLN A 49 0.55 18.82 -15.08
CA GLN A 49 -0.63 18.16 -15.60
C GLN A 49 -1.02 16.88 -14.86
N VAL A 50 -2.33 16.65 -14.75
CA VAL A 50 -2.99 15.42 -14.29
C VAL A 50 -3.97 14.97 -15.36
N VAL A 51 -3.97 13.68 -15.68
CA VAL A 51 -4.98 13.05 -16.54
C VAL A 51 -5.66 11.94 -15.74
N LEU A 52 -6.99 12.03 -15.61
CA LEU A 52 -7.84 11.03 -14.98
C LEU A 52 -8.53 10.25 -16.10
N ALA A 53 -8.40 8.93 -16.10
CA ALA A 53 -8.98 8.06 -17.12
C ALA A 53 -9.63 6.83 -16.48
N GLY A 54 -10.59 6.22 -17.15
CA GLY A 54 -11.21 4.98 -16.71
C GLY A 54 -12.74 4.99 -16.77
N GLU A 55 -13.35 4.03 -16.09
CA GLU A 55 -14.79 3.80 -16.15
C GLU A 55 -15.42 3.87 -14.75
N VAL A 56 -16.58 4.52 -14.68
CA VAL A 56 -17.37 4.66 -13.45
C VAL A 56 -18.83 4.35 -13.72
N LYS A 57 -19.43 3.55 -12.81
CA LYS A 57 -20.88 3.40 -12.69
C LYS A 57 -21.29 3.78 -11.27
N SER A 58 -21.88 4.95 -11.12
CA SER A 58 -22.25 5.50 -9.81
C SER A 58 -23.44 6.45 -9.94
N LYS A 59 -24.18 6.62 -8.85
CA LYS A 59 -25.21 7.67 -8.68
C LYS A 59 -24.62 8.96 -8.09
N ALA A 60 -23.34 8.94 -7.71
CA ALA A 60 -22.69 10.10 -7.12
C ALA A 60 -22.31 11.11 -8.21
N TYR A 61 -22.55 12.40 -7.93
CA TYR A 61 -22.03 13.52 -8.71
C TYR A 61 -20.83 14.13 -7.97
N LEU A 62 -19.66 14.16 -8.60
CA LEU A 62 -18.39 14.57 -7.99
C LEU A 62 -17.67 15.60 -8.87
N ASP A 63 -16.95 16.53 -8.24
CA ASP A 63 -15.93 17.33 -8.88
C ASP A 63 -14.59 16.59 -8.78
N VAL A 64 -14.31 15.76 -9.79
CA VAL A 64 -13.09 14.94 -9.83
C VAL A 64 -11.83 15.78 -9.93
N GLN A 65 -11.92 17.00 -10.49
CA GLN A 65 -10.78 17.91 -10.59
C GLN A 65 -10.41 18.47 -9.22
N GLU A 66 -11.39 18.92 -8.44
CA GLU A 66 -11.12 19.44 -7.10
C GLU A 66 -10.63 18.33 -6.16
N ILE A 67 -11.15 17.12 -6.26
CA ILE A 67 -10.63 15.96 -5.50
C ILE A 67 -9.15 15.72 -5.80
N ALA A 68 -8.75 15.77 -7.07
CA ALA A 68 -7.33 15.62 -7.45
C ALA A 68 -6.47 16.75 -6.87
N ARG A 69 -6.94 18.01 -6.97
CA ARG A 69 -6.26 19.19 -6.40
C ARG A 69 -6.08 19.10 -4.89
N ASP A 70 -7.11 18.63 -4.18
CA ASP A 70 -7.04 18.44 -2.73
C ASP A 70 -5.99 17.43 -2.32
N VAL A 71 -5.86 16.33 -3.05
CA VAL A 71 -4.79 15.34 -2.84
C VAL A 71 -3.41 15.96 -3.05
N ILE A 72 -3.20 16.66 -4.16
CA ILE A 72 -1.94 17.31 -4.50
C ILE A 72 -1.55 18.33 -3.41
N ARG A 73 -2.52 19.14 -2.95
CA ARG A 73 -2.36 20.13 -1.87
C ARG A 73 -1.97 19.45 -0.55
N LYS A 74 -2.65 18.37 -0.17
CA LYS A 74 -2.41 17.60 1.05
C LYS A 74 -1.02 16.95 1.07
N ILE A 75 -0.53 16.48 -0.08
CA ILE A 75 0.82 15.93 -0.22
C ILE A 75 1.88 17.03 0.01
N GLY A 76 1.58 18.27 -0.41
CA GLY A 76 2.46 19.43 -0.21
C GLY A 76 3.04 20.01 -1.49
N TYR A 77 2.49 19.70 -2.65
CA TYR A 77 2.78 20.38 -3.90
C TYR A 77 1.96 21.65 -4.01
N THR A 78 2.45 22.71 -3.37
CA THR A 78 1.74 23.99 -3.16
C THR A 78 2.51 25.20 -3.67
N LYS A 79 3.69 24.99 -4.31
CA LYS A 79 4.54 26.07 -4.82
C LYS A 79 4.73 25.92 -6.33
N SER A 80 4.57 27.03 -7.05
CA SER A 80 4.72 27.05 -8.51
C SER A 80 6.12 26.64 -8.99
N GLU A 81 7.15 26.89 -8.18
CA GLU A 81 8.54 26.47 -8.46
C GLU A 81 8.73 24.95 -8.57
N TYR A 82 7.77 24.15 -8.08
CA TYR A 82 7.79 22.69 -8.24
C TYR A 82 7.34 22.26 -9.65
N MET A 83 6.86 23.20 -10.49
CA MET A 83 6.35 22.96 -11.85
C MET A 83 5.23 21.90 -11.90
N PHE A 84 4.65 21.60 -10.75
CA PHE A 84 3.49 20.79 -10.50
C PHE A 84 2.93 21.22 -9.14
N GLU A 85 1.76 21.87 -9.13
CA GLU A 85 1.18 22.33 -7.88
C GLU A 85 -0.36 22.38 -7.96
N ALA A 86 -1.02 22.31 -6.81
CA ALA A 86 -2.45 22.07 -6.68
C ALA A 86 -3.35 23.08 -7.41
N SER A 87 -2.96 24.37 -7.42
CA SER A 87 -3.83 25.43 -7.94
C SER A 87 -3.67 25.67 -9.43
N SER A 88 -2.47 25.42 -10.00
CA SER A 88 -2.15 25.77 -11.39
C SER A 88 -2.01 24.59 -12.34
N CYS A 89 -1.83 23.35 -11.86
CA CYS A 89 -1.74 22.21 -12.78
C CYS A 89 -3.06 22.02 -13.55
N GLY A 90 -2.94 21.65 -14.83
CA GLY A 90 -4.08 21.24 -15.64
C GLY A 90 -4.62 19.89 -15.12
N VAL A 91 -5.94 19.76 -14.98
CA VAL A 91 -6.57 18.47 -14.66
C VAL A 91 -7.56 18.12 -15.76
N LEU A 92 -7.23 17.08 -16.53
CA LEU A 92 -8.06 16.55 -17.61
C LEU A 92 -8.80 15.31 -17.11
N SER A 93 -10.07 15.18 -17.45
CA SER A 93 -10.85 13.98 -17.17
C SER A 93 -11.30 13.32 -18.45
N ALA A 94 -10.92 12.05 -18.61
CA ALA A 94 -11.38 11.12 -19.65
C ALA A 94 -12.10 9.92 -18.99
N ILE A 95 -12.80 10.18 -17.87
CA ILE A 95 -13.64 9.18 -17.19
C ILE A 95 -14.96 9.07 -17.95
N HIS A 96 -15.39 7.85 -18.27
CA HIS A 96 -16.64 7.58 -18.93
C HIS A 96 -17.47 6.50 -18.20
N GLU A 97 -18.68 6.22 -18.67
CA GLU A 97 -19.55 5.21 -18.08
C GLU A 97 -19.02 3.79 -18.36
N GLN A 98 -19.13 2.91 -17.36
CA GLN A 98 -18.69 1.51 -17.49
C GLN A 98 -19.52 0.75 -18.52
N SER A 99 -18.87 -0.04 -19.38
CA SER A 99 -19.51 -0.91 -20.38
C SER A 99 -20.50 -1.89 -19.73
N ALA A 100 -21.67 -2.06 -20.39
CA ALA A 100 -22.68 -3.01 -19.97
C ALA A 100 -22.18 -4.48 -20.00
N ASP A 101 -21.27 -4.80 -20.93
CA ASP A 101 -20.75 -6.16 -21.11
C ASP A 101 -19.91 -6.64 -19.92
N ILE A 102 -19.09 -5.77 -19.34
CA ILE A 102 -18.31 -6.09 -18.13
C ILE A 102 -19.22 -6.39 -16.93
N ASN A 103 -20.34 -5.71 -16.85
CA ASN A 103 -21.31 -5.84 -15.75
C ASN A 103 -22.00 -7.22 -15.72
N GLN A 104 -22.20 -7.87 -16.86
CA GLN A 104 -22.89 -9.17 -16.94
C GLN A 104 -22.15 -10.27 -16.18
N GLY A 105 -20.82 -10.21 -16.10
CA GLY A 105 -20.00 -11.18 -15.39
C GLY A 105 -20.05 -11.04 -13.86
N VAL A 106 -20.29 -9.82 -13.36
CA VAL A 106 -20.23 -9.48 -11.92
C VAL A 106 -21.63 -9.52 -11.28
N ASP A 107 -22.64 -8.93 -11.92
CA ASP A 107 -24.00 -8.87 -11.40
C ASP A 107 -24.73 -10.18 -11.68
N ARG A 108 -25.18 -10.87 -10.63
CA ARG A 108 -25.91 -12.15 -10.67
C ARG A 108 -27.27 -12.00 -10.00
N LYS A 109 -28.09 -13.09 -10.05
CA LYS A 109 -29.45 -13.09 -9.46
C LYS A 109 -29.42 -12.85 -7.95
N THR A 110 -28.46 -13.37 -7.26
CA THR A 110 -28.23 -13.13 -5.82
C THR A 110 -26.86 -12.49 -5.61
N LYS A 111 -26.70 -11.76 -4.51
CA LYS A 111 -25.42 -11.10 -4.16
C LYS A 111 -24.33 -12.11 -3.85
N GLU A 112 -24.70 -13.25 -3.27
CA GLU A 112 -23.80 -14.35 -2.91
C GLU A 112 -23.17 -15.03 -4.14
N GLU A 113 -23.80 -14.91 -5.30
CA GLU A 113 -23.33 -15.41 -6.57
C GLU A 113 -22.48 -14.39 -7.36
N GLN A 114 -22.17 -13.23 -6.76
CA GLN A 114 -21.32 -12.22 -7.40
C GLN A 114 -20.05 -12.89 -7.94
N GLY A 115 -19.87 -12.82 -9.25
CA GLY A 115 -18.69 -13.36 -9.93
C GLY A 115 -17.47 -12.48 -9.73
N ALA A 116 -16.28 -13.06 -9.90
CA ALA A 116 -15.05 -12.30 -9.96
C ALA A 116 -15.07 -11.34 -11.14
N GLY A 117 -14.71 -10.08 -10.91
CA GLY A 117 -14.70 -9.04 -11.94
C GLY A 117 -13.61 -9.23 -13.01
N ASP A 118 -12.65 -10.10 -12.75
CA ASP A 118 -11.59 -10.49 -13.68
C ASP A 118 -11.05 -11.89 -13.33
N GLN A 119 -10.29 -12.46 -14.25
CA GLN A 119 -9.43 -13.60 -13.97
C GLN A 119 -8.14 -13.11 -13.32
N GLY A 120 -7.46 -13.97 -12.55
CA GLY A 120 -6.14 -13.64 -12.00
C GLY A 120 -5.75 -14.50 -10.82
N MET A 121 -4.55 -14.25 -10.33
CA MET A 121 -4.02 -14.84 -9.10
C MET A 121 -3.58 -13.72 -8.16
N MET A 122 -3.95 -13.81 -6.89
CA MET A 122 -3.64 -12.83 -5.87
C MET A 122 -2.91 -13.51 -4.73
N PHE A 123 -2.04 -12.75 -4.06
CA PHE A 123 -1.18 -13.27 -3.02
C PHE A 123 -1.30 -12.47 -1.73
N GLY A 124 -1.22 -13.17 -0.61
CA GLY A 124 -1.05 -12.61 0.71
C GLY A 124 0.16 -13.25 1.39
N TYR A 125 0.97 -12.45 2.03
CA TYR A 125 2.17 -12.90 2.73
C TYR A 125 2.20 -12.38 4.16
N ALA A 126 2.77 -13.14 5.07
CA ALA A 126 3.08 -12.72 6.42
C ALA A 126 4.33 -13.44 6.94
N THR A 127 5.08 -12.77 7.81
CA THR A 127 6.24 -13.31 8.51
C THR A 127 6.28 -12.80 9.96
N ASN A 128 6.90 -13.54 10.86
CA ASN A 128 7.06 -13.15 12.25
C ASN A 128 8.24 -12.17 12.50
N GLU A 129 8.81 -11.58 11.47
CA GLU A 129 9.94 -10.63 11.60
C GLU A 129 9.54 -9.39 12.40
N THR A 130 8.40 -8.77 12.06
CA THR A 130 7.90 -7.56 12.75
C THR A 130 6.62 -7.82 13.52
N ALA A 131 6.24 -6.90 14.40
CA ALA A 131 4.99 -6.97 15.15
C ALA A 131 3.75 -6.90 14.24
N ASP A 132 3.89 -6.27 13.07
CA ASP A 132 2.83 -6.14 12.07
C ASP A 132 2.87 -7.28 11.03
N PHE A 133 3.72 -8.30 11.28
CA PHE A 133 3.88 -9.48 10.40
C PHE A 133 4.33 -9.11 8.99
N MET A 134 5.21 -8.12 8.87
CA MET A 134 5.80 -7.65 7.61
C MET A 134 7.30 -7.98 7.53
N PRO A 135 7.85 -8.07 6.31
CA PRO A 135 9.31 -8.16 6.11
C PRO A 135 10.02 -6.94 6.69
N LEU A 136 11.04 -7.15 7.48
CA LEU A 136 11.75 -6.09 8.22
C LEU A 136 12.39 -5.05 7.29
N ALA A 137 12.99 -5.48 6.17
CA ALA A 137 13.62 -4.57 5.21
C ALA A 137 12.63 -3.55 4.64
N LEU A 138 11.45 -4.02 4.23
CA LEU A 138 10.38 -3.15 3.72
C LEU A 138 9.81 -2.25 4.81
N ASP A 139 9.57 -2.80 5.99
CA ASP A 139 9.02 -2.00 7.10
C ASP A 139 9.95 -0.85 7.50
N ILE A 140 11.27 -1.10 7.56
CA ILE A 140 12.26 -0.02 7.79
C ILE A 140 12.24 0.98 6.64
N ALA A 141 12.18 0.53 5.37
CA ALA A 141 12.13 1.42 4.22
C ALA A 141 10.89 2.34 4.26
N HIS A 142 9.71 1.82 4.60
CA HIS A 142 8.51 2.63 4.81
C HIS A 142 8.67 3.63 5.96
N LYS A 143 9.18 3.19 7.11
CA LYS A 143 9.35 4.06 8.30
C LYS A 143 10.35 5.20 8.05
N LEU A 144 11.40 4.98 7.26
CA LEU A 144 12.32 6.05 6.84
C LEU A 144 11.55 7.18 6.14
N LEU A 145 10.67 6.85 5.22
CA LEU A 145 9.93 7.86 4.45
C LEU A 145 8.75 8.47 5.21
N ILE A 146 8.09 7.70 6.07
CA ILE A 146 7.06 8.23 6.98
C ILE A 146 7.67 9.29 7.90
N GLU A 147 8.82 9.00 8.52
CA GLU A 147 9.51 9.95 9.41
C GLU A 147 10.09 11.13 8.64
N LEU A 148 10.57 10.92 7.41
CA LEU A 148 11.05 12.01 6.55
C LEU A 148 9.90 12.97 6.19
N ALA A 149 8.73 12.43 5.84
CA ALA A 149 7.52 13.23 5.59
C ALA A 149 7.03 13.96 6.85
N ALA A 150 7.14 13.34 8.02
CA ALA A 150 6.84 13.99 9.29
C ALA A 150 7.78 15.16 9.55
N LEU A 151 9.10 14.98 9.38
CA LEU A 151 10.10 16.05 9.51
C LEU A 151 9.82 17.21 8.54
N ARG A 152 9.42 16.90 7.30
CA ARG A 152 9.02 17.92 6.31
C ARG A 152 7.82 18.74 6.79
N ARG A 153 6.77 18.08 7.31
CA ARG A 153 5.56 18.77 7.80
C ARG A 153 5.81 19.54 9.10
N GLU A 154 6.65 19.03 9.98
CA GLU A 154 7.07 19.75 11.20
C GLU A 154 7.80 21.05 10.87
N ASN A 155 8.58 21.06 9.78
CA ASN A 155 9.34 22.19 9.27
C ASN A 155 10.19 22.91 10.36
N LYS A 156 10.78 22.13 11.28
CA LYS A 156 11.56 22.63 12.41
C LYS A 156 13.05 22.32 12.29
N GLN A 157 13.38 21.02 12.30
CA GLN A 157 14.77 20.55 12.30
C GLN A 157 15.36 20.54 10.89
N ILE A 158 14.58 20.11 9.88
CA ILE A 158 14.97 20.04 8.48
C ILE A 158 13.94 20.84 7.67
N LYS A 159 14.32 22.02 7.18
CA LYS A 159 13.38 22.97 6.55
C LYS A 159 13.38 22.91 5.03
N TYR A 160 14.36 22.27 4.41
CA TYR A 160 14.58 22.24 2.98
C TYR A 160 13.94 21.03 2.27
N LEU A 161 13.25 20.14 3.00
CA LEU A 161 12.66 18.94 2.40
C LEU A 161 11.48 19.26 1.49
N ARG A 162 11.48 18.64 0.29
CA ARG A 162 10.37 18.61 -0.65
C ARG A 162 9.64 17.26 -0.60
N PRO A 163 8.47 17.12 -1.25
CA PRO A 163 7.62 15.92 -1.07
C PRO A 163 8.18 14.61 -1.60
N ASP A 164 8.99 14.64 -2.69
CA ASP A 164 9.48 13.42 -3.34
C ASP A 164 10.70 12.82 -2.61
N ALA A 165 10.65 11.52 -2.37
CA ALA A 165 11.76 10.78 -1.79
C ALA A 165 11.66 9.27 -2.07
N LYS A 166 12.81 8.60 -2.02
CA LYS A 166 12.93 7.14 -2.11
C LYS A 166 13.83 6.63 -1.00
N SER A 167 13.58 5.41 -0.55
CA SER A 167 14.45 4.70 0.40
C SER A 167 14.67 3.26 -0.04
N GLN A 168 15.81 2.69 0.35
CA GLN A 168 16.13 1.29 0.14
C GLN A 168 16.90 0.78 1.35
N VAL A 169 16.59 -0.44 1.81
CA VAL A 169 17.22 -1.06 2.96
C VAL A 169 17.67 -2.46 2.58
N THR A 170 18.97 -2.73 2.78
CA THR A 170 19.58 -4.04 2.60
C THR A 170 19.88 -4.65 3.95
N LEU A 171 19.32 -5.83 4.22
CA LEU A 171 19.57 -6.62 5.41
C LEU A 171 20.39 -7.87 5.07
N GLU A 172 21.28 -8.25 5.95
CA GLU A 172 21.89 -9.57 5.95
C GLU A 172 21.08 -10.51 6.83
N TYR A 173 20.80 -11.71 6.31
CA TYR A 173 20.09 -12.79 6.98
C TYR A 173 21.04 -13.98 7.19
N ASP A 174 20.85 -14.69 8.30
CA ASP A 174 21.54 -15.96 8.56
C ASP A 174 20.88 -17.15 7.82
N ASP A 175 21.42 -18.34 8.02
CA ASP A 175 20.92 -19.60 7.42
C ASP A 175 19.51 -20.00 7.91
N HIS A 176 19.00 -19.33 8.95
CA HIS A 176 17.66 -19.54 9.52
C HIS A 176 16.69 -18.42 9.17
N ASN A 177 16.99 -17.61 8.15
CA ASN A 177 16.20 -16.46 7.72
C ASN A 177 15.98 -15.42 8.85
N LYS A 178 16.95 -15.26 9.77
CA LYS A 178 16.88 -14.21 10.80
C LYS A 178 17.76 -13.02 10.40
N PRO A 179 17.24 -11.79 10.50
CA PRO A 179 18.02 -10.60 10.18
C PRO A 179 19.11 -10.39 11.23
N VAL A 180 20.35 -10.27 10.79
CA VAL A 180 21.54 -10.16 11.66
C VAL A 180 22.22 -8.80 11.56
N ARG A 181 22.10 -8.09 10.42
CA ARG A 181 22.76 -6.81 10.20
C ARG A 181 22.03 -5.97 9.13
N ILE A 182 21.99 -4.67 9.33
CA ILE A 182 21.68 -3.73 8.25
C ILE A 182 22.99 -3.47 7.50
N ASP A 183 23.08 -3.91 6.23
CA ASP A 183 24.27 -3.69 5.40
C ASP A 183 24.29 -2.28 4.81
N ALA A 184 23.17 -1.85 4.24
CA ALA A 184 23.08 -0.52 3.60
C ALA A 184 21.71 0.13 3.77
N ILE A 185 21.71 1.45 3.85
CA ILE A 185 20.53 2.32 3.78
C ILE A 185 20.77 3.36 2.70
N VAL A 186 19.87 3.41 1.71
CA VAL A 186 19.81 4.46 0.70
C VAL A 186 18.64 5.38 1.00
N VAL A 187 18.86 6.69 0.98
CA VAL A 187 17.80 7.70 1.03
C VAL A 187 18.08 8.75 -0.05
N SER A 188 17.17 8.91 -0.97
CA SER A 188 17.17 10.00 -1.94
C SER A 188 15.98 10.90 -1.64
N THR A 189 16.22 12.17 -1.30
CA THR A 189 15.17 13.12 -0.96
C THR A 189 15.28 14.39 -1.78
N GLN A 190 14.15 14.83 -2.33
CA GLN A 190 14.01 16.13 -2.98
C GLN A 190 14.17 17.23 -1.93
N HIS A 191 14.85 18.32 -2.31
CA HIS A 191 15.17 19.42 -1.40
C HIS A 191 15.17 20.77 -2.13
N ASP A 192 15.04 21.84 -1.36
CA ASP A 192 15.27 23.21 -1.86
C ASP A 192 16.75 23.41 -2.22
N GLU A 193 17.03 24.35 -3.11
CA GLU A 193 18.39 24.82 -3.38
C GLU A 193 18.73 25.91 -2.34
N PHE A 194 19.48 25.54 -1.29
CA PHE A 194 19.69 26.41 -0.12
C PHE A 194 21.15 26.80 0.13
N ASP A 195 22.12 26.19 -0.58
CA ASP A 195 23.56 26.52 -0.50
C ASP A 195 24.26 25.93 -1.75
N SER A 196 25.58 26.04 -1.83
CA SER A 196 26.38 25.33 -2.84
C SER A 196 26.22 23.80 -2.73
N GLU A 197 26.26 23.11 -3.86
CA GLU A 197 25.98 21.67 -3.91
C GLU A 197 26.78 20.84 -2.89
N PRO A 198 28.13 21.00 -2.74
CA PRO A 198 28.86 20.21 -1.75
C PRO A 198 28.40 20.43 -0.31
N LYS A 199 28.03 21.67 0.04
CA LYS A 199 27.53 22.00 1.37
C LYS A 199 26.13 21.44 1.61
N MET A 200 25.24 21.55 0.61
CA MET A 200 23.91 20.95 0.67
C MET A 200 23.99 19.45 0.88
N LEU A 201 24.77 18.73 0.07
CA LEU A 201 24.90 17.28 0.18
C LEU A 201 25.49 16.84 1.52
N SER A 202 26.51 17.57 2.02
CA SER A 202 27.07 17.30 3.34
C SER A 202 26.03 17.52 4.45
N LYS A 203 25.27 18.60 4.38
CA LYS A 203 24.19 18.91 5.34
C LYS A 203 23.08 17.87 5.31
N ILE A 204 22.58 17.50 4.11
CA ILE A 204 21.53 16.49 3.95
C ILE A 204 22.00 15.16 4.51
N LYS A 205 23.22 14.72 4.19
CA LYS A 205 23.79 13.47 4.72
C LYS A 205 23.85 13.50 6.25
N SER A 206 24.35 14.59 6.83
CA SER A 206 24.42 14.77 8.28
C SER A 206 23.03 14.72 8.94
N ASP A 207 22.05 15.42 8.38
CA ASP A 207 20.69 15.47 8.95
C ASP A 207 19.97 14.12 8.84
N VAL A 208 20.14 13.40 7.73
CA VAL A 208 19.59 12.05 7.61
C VAL A 208 20.18 11.12 8.67
N ILE A 209 21.52 11.11 8.82
CA ILE A 209 22.20 10.20 9.77
C ILE A 209 21.90 10.59 11.22
N ASN A 210 21.89 11.88 11.55
CA ASN A 210 21.82 12.35 12.95
C ASN A 210 20.41 12.70 13.42
N ILE A 211 19.43 12.86 12.52
CA ILE A 211 18.05 13.21 12.86
C ILE A 211 17.08 12.11 12.43
N LEU A 212 17.07 11.73 11.14
CA LEU A 212 16.11 10.76 10.62
C LEU A 212 16.38 9.33 11.17
N ILE A 213 17.63 8.85 11.07
CA ILE A 213 17.96 7.48 11.49
C ILE A 213 17.66 7.23 12.98
N PRO A 214 18.00 8.13 13.94
CA PRO A 214 17.62 7.94 15.34
C PRO A 214 16.10 7.88 15.57
N ARG A 215 15.29 8.70 14.86
CA ARG A 215 13.83 8.63 14.93
C ARG A 215 13.28 7.27 14.48
N VAL A 216 13.84 6.73 13.40
CA VAL A 216 13.47 5.40 12.90
C VAL A 216 13.93 4.31 13.86
N LYS A 217 15.20 4.33 14.30
CA LYS A 217 15.77 3.36 15.26
C LYS A 217 14.92 3.24 16.52
N ALA A 218 14.40 4.35 17.05
CA ALA A 218 13.57 4.37 18.25
C ALA A 218 12.28 3.53 18.12
N LYS A 219 11.81 3.26 16.90
CA LYS A 219 10.64 2.41 16.65
C LYS A 219 10.95 0.91 16.69
N TYR A 220 12.23 0.53 16.66
CA TYR A 220 12.68 -0.86 16.53
C TYR A 220 13.45 -1.33 17.77
N LYS A 221 12.77 -1.40 18.93
CA LYS A 221 13.40 -1.84 20.21
C LYS A 221 14.06 -3.21 20.07
N LYS A 222 13.38 -4.19 19.44
CA LYS A 222 13.89 -5.55 19.20
C LYS A 222 15.14 -5.56 18.30
N TYR A 223 15.19 -4.66 17.32
CA TYR A 223 16.22 -4.59 16.29
C TYR A 223 17.15 -3.39 16.44
N ALA A 224 17.14 -2.71 17.59
CA ALA A 224 17.96 -1.51 17.81
C ALA A 224 19.46 -1.76 17.58
N LYS A 225 19.94 -2.99 17.84
CA LYS A 225 21.35 -3.39 17.64
C LYS A 225 21.75 -3.49 16.16
N LEU A 226 20.78 -3.67 15.24
CA LEU A 226 21.05 -3.70 13.80
C LEU A 226 21.43 -2.31 13.26
N PHE A 227 21.00 -1.22 13.96
CA PHE A 227 21.35 0.16 13.64
C PHE A 227 22.70 0.51 14.32
N ASN A 228 23.78 0.03 13.76
CA ASN A 228 25.15 0.22 14.25
C ASN A 228 25.97 1.12 13.31
N GLU A 229 27.26 1.30 13.62
CA GLU A 229 28.17 2.17 12.88
C GLU A 229 28.68 1.57 11.55
N GLU A 230 28.43 0.28 11.32
CA GLU A 230 28.87 -0.43 10.10
C GLU A 230 27.95 -0.22 8.90
N ILE A 231 26.82 0.45 9.09
CA ILE A 231 25.84 0.69 8.01
C ILE A 231 26.44 1.59 6.94
N LYS A 232 26.37 1.14 5.69
CA LYS A 232 26.72 1.93 4.51
C LYS A 232 25.58 2.88 4.16
N TYR A 233 25.77 4.18 4.40
CA TYR A 233 24.76 5.20 4.08
C TYR A 233 25.01 5.81 2.70
N HIS A 234 24.03 5.66 1.79
CA HIS A 234 23.99 6.31 0.48
C HIS A 234 22.91 7.38 0.47
N ILE A 235 23.27 8.62 0.72
CA ILE A 235 22.32 9.74 0.83
C ILE A 235 22.50 10.67 -0.36
N ASN A 236 21.44 10.86 -1.18
CA ASN A 236 21.46 11.58 -2.44
C ASN A 236 22.72 11.24 -3.28
N PRO A 237 22.97 9.95 -3.60
CA PRO A 237 24.25 9.52 -4.17
C PRO A 237 24.53 10.07 -5.57
N THR A 238 23.51 10.56 -6.28
CA THR A 238 23.62 11.16 -7.62
C THR A 238 23.91 12.67 -7.59
N GLY A 239 23.99 13.28 -6.40
CA GLY A 239 24.15 14.72 -6.24
C GLY A 239 22.85 15.42 -5.81
N LYS A 240 22.70 16.71 -6.17
CA LYS A 240 21.52 17.50 -5.80
C LYS A 240 20.23 16.93 -6.43
N PHE A 241 19.14 16.98 -5.65
CA PHE A 241 17.83 16.51 -6.07
C PHE A 241 16.79 17.62 -5.86
N VAL A 242 16.88 18.69 -6.65
CA VAL A 242 15.96 19.84 -6.61
C VAL A 242 14.78 19.62 -7.55
N ILE A 243 15.03 19.09 -8.76
CA ILE A 243 13.99 18.71 -9.71
C ILE A 243 13.52 17.31 -9.33
N GLY A 244 12.25 17.18 -8.99
CA GLY A 244 11.64 15.92 -8.58
C GLY A 244 10.11 16.00 -8.63
N GLY A 245 9.44 14.97 -8.12
CA GLY A 245 8.01 14.82 -8.27
C GLY A 245 7.60 14.69 -9.74
N PRO A 246 6.35 15.04 -10.11
CA PRO A 246 5.86 14.93 -11.50
C PRO A 246 6.63 15.78 -12.52
N HIS A 247 7.38 16.78 -12.08
CA HIS A 247 8.26 17.53 -12.95
C HIS A 247 9.54 16.76 -13.30
N GLY A 248 10.02 15.92 -12.40
CA GLY A 248 11.22 15.10 -12.64
C GLY A 248 10.92 13.81 -13.40
N ASP A 249 9.79 13.19 -13.15
CA ASP A 249 9.37 11.91 -13.77
C ASP A 249 7.86 11.79 -13.81
N THR A 250 7.33 11.13 -14.84
CA THR A 250 5.90 10.87 -14.98
C THR A 250 5.45 9.75 -14.04
N GLY A 251 4.33 9.96 -13.34
CA GLY A 251 3.69 8.99 -12.47
C GLY A 251 2.43 8.40 -13.06
N LEU A 252 2.18 7.13 -12.75
CA LEU A 252 0.99 6.38 -13.15
C LEU A 252 0.49 5.52 -11.99
N THR A 253 -0.84 5.38 -11.92
CA THR A 253 -1.47 4.45 -10.96
C THR A 253 -0.97 3.03 -11.16
N GLY A 254 -0.64 2.34 -10.06
CA GLY A 254 -0.30 0.91 -10.09
C GLY A 254 1.12 0.58 -10.53
N ARG A 255 2.06 1.54 -10.52
CA ARG A 255 3.47 1.30 -10.85
C ARG A 255 4.38 1.04 -9.65
N LYS A 256 3.83 0.97 -8.44
CA LYS A 256 4.58 0.69 -7.19
C LYS A 256 4.01 -0.50 -6.42
N ILE A 257 3.51 -1.50 -7.15
CA ILE A 257 2.80 -2.66 -6.59
C ILE A 257 3.64 -3.50 -5.62
N ILE A 258 4.95 -3.54 -5.77
CA ILE A 258 5.86 -4.25 -4.86
C ILE A 258 6.06 -3.46 -3.56
N VAL A 259 6.16 -2.13 -3.65
CA VAL A 259 6.16 -1.23 -2.49
C VAL A 259 4.83 -1.30 -1.73
N ASP A 260 3.72 -1.44 -2.44
CA ASP A 260 2.37 -1.53 -1.88
C ASP A 260 2.13 -2.83 -1.12
N THR A 261 2.93 -3.87 -1.35
CA THR A 261 2.75 -5.22 -0.81
C THR A 261 3.87 -5.65 0.12
N TYR A 262 4.83 -6.45 -0.33
CA TYR A 262 5.78 -7.15 0.55
C TYR A 262 7.25 -6.89 0.20
N GLY A 263 7.56 -5.89 -0.63
CA GLY A 263 8.93 -5.48 -0.96
C GLY A 263 9.77 -6.57 -1.64
N GLY A 264 9.12 -7.47 -2.38
CA GLY A 264 9.78 -8.58 -3.07
C GLY A 264 9.95 -9.86 -2.25
N ARG A 265 9.60 -9.87 -0.94
CA ARG A 265 9.68 -11.08 -0.11
C ARG A 265 8.54 -12.05 -0.41
N GLY A 266 7.32 -11.55 -0.60
CA GLY A 266 6.17 -12.32 -1.06
C GLY A 266 5.94 -12.16 -2.55
N ALA A 267 5.35 -13.17 -3.20
CA ALA A 267 4.92 -13.10 -4.59
C ALA A 267 3.82 -12.05 -4.82
N HIS A 268 3.67 -11.59 -6.06
CA HIS A 268 2.63 -10.65 -6.48
C HIS A 268 1.98 -11.14 -7.78
N GLY A 269 0.66 -10.98 -7.91
CA GLY A 269 -0.09 -11.40 -9.09
C GLY A 269 -0.04 -10.43 -10.27
N GLY A 270 0.53 -9.24 -10.09
CA GLY A 270 0.69 -8.20 -11.11
C GLY A 270 -0.41 -7.16 -11.14
N GLY A 271 -1.58 -7.40 -10.53
CA GLY A 271 -2.69 -6.46 -10.50
C GLY A 271 -2.47 -5.27 -9.54
N ALA A 272 -2.66 -4.04 -10.01
CA ALA A 272 -2.65 -2.86 -9.18
C ALA A 272 -3.86 -2.83 -8.24
N PHE A 273 -3.73 -2.17 -7.07
CA PHE A 273 -4.81 -2.01 -6.09
C PHE A 273 -5.51 -0.66 -6.25
N SER A 274 -4.75 0.43 -6.22
CA SER A 274 -5.29 1.79 -6.29
C SER A 274 -6.10 2.00 -7.56
N GLY A 275 -7.17 2.79 -7.46
CA GLY A 275 -8.07 3.07 -8.57
C GLY A 275 -9.16 2.01 -8.81
N LYS A 276 -9.15 0.89 -8.08
CA LYS A 276 -10.11 -0.21 -8.23
C LYS A 276 -11.06 -0.31 -7.04
N ASP A 277 -12.37 -0.36 -7.28
CA ASP A 277 -13.39 -0.67 -6.26
C ASP A 277 -13.32 -2.15 -5.84
N PRO A 278 -13.95 -2.55 -4.71
CA PRO A 278 -13.79 -3.91 -4.17
C PRO A 278 -14.38 -5.05 -5.00
N SER A 279 -15.15 -4.79 -6.06
CA SER A 279 -15.58 -5.85 -6.99
C SER A 279 -14.42 -6.41 -7.84
N LYS A 280 -13.31 -5.69 -7.91
CA LYS A 280 -12.08 -6.12 -8.58
C LYS A 280 -11.27 -6.98 -7.63
N VAL A 281 -11.18 -8.28 -7.94
CA VAL A 281 -10.50 -9.28 -7.11
C VAL A 281 -9.00 -9.01 -6.96
N ASP A 282 -8.36 -8.32 -7.90
CA ASP A 282 -6.97 -7.86 -7.76
C ASP A 282 -6.73 -7.16 -6.43
N ARG A 283 -7.68 -6.36 -5.97
CA ARG A 283 -7.61 -5.64 -4.71
C ARG A 283 -8.23 -6.43 -3.57
N SER A 284 -9.50 -6.80 -3.68
CA SER A 284 -10.26 -7.41 -2.60
C SER A 284 -9.69 -8.76 -2.17
N ALA A 285 -9.32 -9.61 -3.11
CA ALA A 285 -8.75 -10.93 -2.79
C ALA A 285 -7.30 -10.84 -2.32
N ALA A 286 -6.50 -9.87 -2.77
CA ALA A 286 -5.17 -9.62 -2.21
C ALA A 286 -5.26 -9.20 -0.72
N TYR A 287 -6.23 -8.37 -0.36
CA TYR A 287 -6.48 -8.03 1.04
C TYR A 287 -6.97 -9.24 1.84
N ALA A 288 -7.85 -10.06 1.26
CA ALA A 288 -8.35 -11.26 1.92
C ALA A 288 -7.25 -12.33 2.14
N THR A 289 -6.34 -12.51 1.18
CA THR A 289 -5.19 -13.43 1.33
C THR A 289 -4.20 -12.91 2.37
N ARG A 290 -4.00 -11.57 2.47
CA ARG A 290 -3.22 -10.97 3.57
C ARG A 290 -3.86 -11.27 4.92
N HIS A 291 -5.18 -11.10 5.05
CA HIS A 291 -5.91 -11.40 6.28
C HIS A 291 -5.72 -12.87 6.68
N ILE A 292 -5.78 -13.80 5.73
CA ILE A 292 -5.50 -15.24 5.99
C ILE A 292 -4.06 -15.41 6.48
N ALA A 293 -3.07 -14.98 5.72
CA ALA A 293 -1.66 -15.17 6.03
C ALA A 293 -1.30 -14.62 7.43
N LYS A 294 -1.79 -13.42 7.75
CA LYS A 294 -1.55 -12.77 9.05
C LYS A 294 -2.16 -13.56 10.20
N ASN A 295 -3.40 -14.06 10.06
CA ASN A 295 -4.06 -14.84 11.10
C ASN A 295 -3.41 -16.23 11.29
N LEU A 296 -2.90 -16.86 10.22
CA LEU A 296 -2.15 -18.12 10.32
C LEU A 296 -0.87 -17.95 11.14
N ILE A 297 -0.07 -16.90 10.87
CA ILE A 297 1.14 -16.61 11.64
C ILE A 297 0.82 -16.24 13.08
N ALA A 298 -0.17 -15.37 13.31
CA ALA A 298 -0.58 -14.95 14.65
C ALA A 298 -1.15 -16.10 15.50
N ALA A 299 -1.78 -17.10 14.87
CA ALA A 299 -2.21 -18.31 15.52
C ALA A 299 -1.07 -19.24 15.94
N GLY A 300 0.15 -19.01 15.42
CA GLY A 300 1.33 -19.83 15.68
C GLY A 300 1.49 -21.04 14.74
N LEU A 301 0.79 -21.05 13.59
CA LEU A 301 0.83 -22.14 12.63
C LEU A 301 2.21 -22.29 11.96
N ALA A 302 2.85 -21.17 11.62
CA ALA A 302 4.16 -21.12 10.94
C ALA A 302 4.91 -19.83 11.29
N GLU A 303 6.15 -19.68 10.82
CA GLU A 303 6.92 -18.44 10.95
C GLU A 303 6.83 -17.54 9.70
N GLU A 304 6.54 -18.14 8.56
CA GLU A 304 6.40 -17.49 7.26
C GLU A 304 5.29 -18.20 6.47
N VAL A 305 4.41 -17.44 5.83
CA VAL A 305 3.30 -17.98 5.04
C VAL A 305 3.06 -17.13 3.81
N LEU A 306 2.91 -17.79 2.67
CA LEU A 306 2.35 -17.25 1.44
C LEU A 306 1.01 -17.93 1.13
N VAL A 307 -0.01 -17.14 0.88
CA VAL A 307 -1.33 -17.62 0.46
C VAL A 307 -1.59 -17.12 -0.96
N GLN A 308 -1.89 -18.04 -1.87
CA GLN A 308 -2.35 -17.73 -3.23
C GLN A 308 -3.82 -18.04 -3.35
N VAL A 309 -4.57 -17.19 -4.05
CA VAL A 309 -5.92 -17.46 -4.54
C VAL A 309 -6.01 -17.14 -6.02
N SER A 310 -6.82 -17.88 -6.76
CA SER A 310 -7.05 -17.59 -8.18
C SER A 310 -8.53 -17.65 -8.53
N TYR A 311 -8.93 -16.87 -9.56
CA TYR A 311 -10.31 -16.78 -10.05
C TYR A 311 -10.36 -16.89 -11.56
N ALA A 312 -11.49 -17.39 -12.04
CA ALA A 312 -11.95 -17.21 -13.42
C ALA A 312 -12.97 -16.06 -13.47
N ILE A 313 -12.92 -15.24 -14.51
CA ILE A 313 -13.86 -14.13 -14.70
C ILE A 313 -15.32 -14.60 -14.63
N GLY A 314 -16.16 -13.88 -13.92
CA GLY A 314 -17.58 -14.19 -13.79
C GLY A 314 -17.92 -15.38 -12.88
N VAL A 315 -16.92 -16.07 -12.29
CA VAL A 315 -17.13 -17.21 -11.39
C VAL A 315 -16.94 -16.74 -9.94
N ALA A 316 -17.88 -17.09 -9.06
CA ALA A 316 -17.82 -16.70 -7.65
C ALA A 316 -16.81 -17.53 -6.86
N GLN A 317 -16.75 -18.84 -7.09
CA GLN A 317 -15.83 -19.74 -6.39
C GLN A 317 -14.39 -19.51 -6.90
N PRO A 318 -13.40 -19.43 -6.01
CA PRO A 318 -11.99 -19.49 -6.42
C PRO A 318 -11.71 -20.77 -7.23
N THR A 319 -10.84 -20.69 -8.20
CA THR A 319 -10.34 -21.85 -8.94
C THR A 319 -9.32 -22.65 -8.12
N SER A 320 -8.60 -21.98 -7.22
CA SER A 320 -7.69 -22.62 -6.27
C SER A 320 -7.37 -21.71 -5.08
N ILE A 321 -7.06 -22.33 -3.95
CA ILE A 321 -6.42 -21.71 -2.80
C ILE A 321 -5.20 -22.55 -2.45
N ASN A 322 -4.03 -21.93 -2.34
CA ASN A 322 -2.78 -22.58 -1.99
C ASN A 322 -2.10 -21.86 -0.84
N VAL A 323 -1.59 -22.61 0.13
CA VAL A 323 -0.80 -22.10 1.26
C VAL A 323 0.59 -22.72 1.18
N ASN A 324 1.62 -21.89 1.24
CA ASN A 324 3.01 -22.31 1.34
C ASN A 324 3.60 -21.78 2.65
N THR A 325 4.03 -22.66 3.52
CA THR A 325 4.64 -22.33 4.83
C THR A 325 6.16 -22.24 4.77
N TYR A 326 6.76 -22.39 3.59
CA TYR A 326 8.22 -22.42 3.39
C TYR A 326 8.94 -23.41 4.32
N GLY A 327 8.25 -24.50 4.69
CA GLY A 327 8.80 -25.50 5.61
C GLY A 327 8.86 -25.05 7.08
N THR A 328 8.23 -23.92 7.43
CA THR A 328 8.20 -23.40 8.81
C THR A 328 6.96 -23.77 9.59
N ALA A 329 6.11 -24.65 9.05
CA ALA A 329 4.90 -25.13 9.73
C ALA A 329 5.22 -25.77 11.08
N LYS A 330 4.45 -25.42 12.11
CA LYS A 330 4.57 -25.96 13.47
C LYS A 330 3.53 -27.05 13.75
N VAL A 331 2.71 -27.38 12.76
CA VAL A 331 1.74 -28.47 12.77
C VAL A 331 2.24 -29.62 11.91
N LYS A 332 1.86 -30.87 12.26
CA LYS A 332 2.24 -32.08 11.50
C LYS A 332 1.27 -32.30 10.32
N MET A 333 1.24 -31.36 9.40
CA MET A 333 0.40 -31.38 8.20
C MET A 333 1.19 -30.90 6.99
N SER A 334 0.82 -31.39 5.80
CA SER A 334 1.34 -30.85 4.55
C SER A 334 0.72 -29.48 4.24
N ASP A 335 1.40 -28.66 3.43
CA ASP A 335 0.83 -27.38 2.97
C ASP A 335 -0.48 -27.57 2.19
N GLY A 336 -0.62 -28.69 1.48
CA GLY A 336 -1.87 -29.07 0.81
C GLY A 336 -3.03 -29.34 1.77
N ASP A 337 -2.77 -29.98 2.91
CA ASP A 337 -3.81 -30.21 3.93
C ASP A 337 -4.14 -28.93 4.68
N ILE A 338 -3.14 -28.07 4.93
CA ILE A 338 -3.34 -26.72 5.48
C ILE A 338 -4.25 -25.92 4.55
N SER A 339 -4.02 -25.96 3.23
CA SER A 339 -4.83 -25.25 2.22
C SER A 339 -6.30 -25.66 2.27
N LYS A 340 -6.60 -26.97 2.38
CA LYS A 340 -7.99 -27.49 2.49
C LYS A 340 -8.70 -26.98 3.74
N ILE A 341 -8.01 -26.90 4.88
CA ILE A 341 -8.59 -26.38 6.12
C ILE A 341 -8.81 -24.87 6.01
N VAL A 342 -7.87 -24.12 5.41
CA VAL A 342 -8.01 -22.69 5.17
C VAL A 342 -9.23 -22.39 4.29
N GLU A 343 -9.47 -23.18 3.24
CA GLU A 343 -10.66 -23.04 2.37
C GLU A 343 -11.98 -23.21 3.15
N GLN A 344 -12.01 -24.08 4.16
CA GLN A 344 -13.19 -24.27 5.02
C GLN A 344 -13.42 -23.12 6.02
N ILE A 345 -12.35 -22.45 6.46
CA ILE A 345 -12.42 -21.36 7.46
C ILE A 345 -12.77 -20.03 6.81
N PHE A 346 -12.21 -19.76 5.61
CA PHE A 346 -12.27 -18.46 4.94
C PHE A 346 -13.06 -18.56 3.63
N ASP A 347 -14.28 -18.05 3.63
CA ASP A 347 -15.02 -17.92 2.38
C ASP A 347 -14.38 -16.86 1.49
N MET A 348 -13.85 -17.29 0.34
CA MET A 348 -13.11 -16.44 -0.59
C MET A 348 -13.94 -16.04 -1.81
N ARG A 349 -15.25 -16.25 -1.80
CA ARG A 349 -16.14 -15.68 -2.82
C ARG A 349 -16.17 -14.14 -2.70
N PRO A 350 -16.15 -13.38 -3.82
CA PRO A 350 -16.02 -11.93 -3.82
C PRO A 350 -16.98 -11.20 -2.87
N TYR A 351 -18.26 -11.53 -2.90
CA TYR A 351 -19.27 -10.94 -2.00
C TYR A 351 -18.89 -11.12 -0.52
N PHE A 352 -18.49 -12.32 -0.11
CA PHE A 352 -18.15 -12.60 1.30
C PHE A 352 -16.84 -11.94 1.73
N ILE A 353 -15.90 -11.73 0.82
CA ILE A 353 -14.71 -10.92 1.06
C ILE A 353 -15.12 -9.47 1.33
N GLU A 354 -15.95 -8.87 0.47
CA GLU A 354 -16.43 -7.49 0.65
C GLU A 354 -17.14 -7.30 1.99
N GLN A 355 -17.99 -8.26 2.39
CA GLN A 355 -18.72 -8.19 3.68
C GLN A 355 -17.76 -8.35 4.87
N ARG A 356 -16.92 -9.40 4.87
CA ARG A 356 -15.98 -9.69 5.95
C ARG A 356 -15.03 -8.53 6.22
N LEU A 357 -14.49 -7.94 5.17
CA LEU A 357 -13.52 -6.86 5.25
C LEU A 357 -14.16 -5.45 5.14
N LYS A 358 -15.48 -5.35 5.05
CA LYS A 358 -16.23 -4.08 4.97
C LYS A 358 -15.77 -3.16 3.83
N LEU A 359 -15.42 -3.74 2.68
CA LEU A 359 -14.74 -3.02 1.60
C LEU A 359 -15.61 -2.00 0.85
N ARG A 360 -16.95 -2.03 0.99
CA ARG A 360 -17.85 -1.04 0.39
C ARG A 360 -17.91 0.30 1.14
N ASN A 361 -16.89 0.58 1.95
CA ASN A 361 -16.71 1.83 2.68
C ASN A 361 -15.56 2.66 2.09
N PRO A 362 -15.56 3.99 2.29
CA PRO A 362 -14.47 4.86 1.82
C PRO A 362 -13.23 4.74 2.72
N ILE A 363 -12.43 3.69 2.49
CA ILE A 363 -11.28 3.27 3.31
C ILE A 363 -9.97 3.20 2.53
N TYR A 364 -9.92 3.76 1.31
CA TYR A 364 -8.86 3.52 0.35
C TYR A 364 -7.78 4.61 0.30
N SER A 365 -8.12 5.88 0.51
CA SER A 365 -7.15 6.98 0.47
C SER A 365 -5.95 6.76 1.41
N GLU A 366 -6.18 6.17 2.59
CA GLU A 366 -5.15 5.91 3.59
C GLU A 366 -4.24 4.73 3.22
N THR A 367 -4.59 3.93 2.22
CA THR A 367 -3.78 2.81 1.74
C THR A 367 -2.75 3.21 0.71
N ALA A 368 -3.00 4.29 -0.02
CA ALA A 368 -2.31 4.65 -1.25
C ALA A 368 -0.86 5.16 -1.08
N ALA A 369 -0.35 5.24 0.15
CA ALA A 369 1.04 5.59 0.44
C ALA A 369 1.58 4.75 1.59
N TYR A 370 2.89 4.40 1.52
CA TYR A 370 3.61 3.65 2.55
C TYR A 370 3.08 2.22 2.78
N GLY A 371 2.59 1.58 1.72
CA GLY A 371 2.13 0.20 1.73
C GLY A 371 0.67 0.02 2.15
N HIS A 372 -0.01 -0.92 1.52
CA HIS A 372 -1.37 -1.35 1.84
C HIS A 372 -1.42 -2.34 3.00
N MET A 373 -0.27 -2.98 3.31
CA MET A 373 -0.12 -4.02 4.33
C MET A 373 0.75 -3.53 5.49
N GLY A 374 0.68 -4.23 6.63
CA GLY A 374 1.45 -3.88 7.84
C GLY A 374 0.95 -2.63 8.56
N ARG A 375 -0.34 -2.34 8.42
CA ARG A 375 -0.99 -1.18 9.03
C ARG A 375 -1.81 -1.61 10.26
N GLN A 376 -2.15 -0.62 11.11
CA GLN A 376 -2.98 -0.88 12.28
C GLN A 376 -4.45 -0.60 11.96
N PRO A 377 -5.38 -1.54 12.23
CA PRO A 377 -6.81 -1.28 12.16
C PRO A 377 -7.19 -0.13 13.07
N GLN A 378 -7.97 0.82 12.55
CA GLN A 378 -8.43 1.97 13.33
C GLN A 378 -9.79 2.46 12.82
N ILE A 379 -10.57 3.04 13.72
CA ILE A 379 -11.86 3.63 13.39
C ILE A 379 -11.68 5.14 13.31
N ILE A 380 -12.07 5.72 12.18
CA ILE A 380 -12.01 7.17 11.95
C ILE A 380 -13.33 7.69 11.40
N GLU A 381 -13.53 8.99 11.50
CA GLU A 381 -14.60 9.70 10.79
C GLU A 381 -14.03 10.43 9.58
N LYS A 382 -14.69 10.25 8.43
CA LYS A 382 -14.35 10.92 7.17
C LYS A 382 -15.56 11.72 6.70
N THR A 383 -15.32 12.94 6.26
CA THR A 383 -16.35 13.83 5.73
C THR A 383 -16.09 14.09 4.26
N PHE A 384 -17.14 13.94 3.45
CA PHE A 384 -17.15 14.14 2.01
C PHE A 384 -18.16 15.23 1.64
N LEU A 385 -17.83 16.03 0.64
CA LEU A 385 -18.65 17.12 0.14
C LEU A 385 -18.86 16.94 -1.36
N SER A 386 -20.12 16.93 -1.80
CA SER A 386 -20.45 16.92 -3.23
C SER A 386 -20.58 18.35 -3.79
N PRO A 387 -20.49 18.54 -5.11
CA PRO A 387 -20.58 19.88 -5.76
C PRO A 387 -21.89 20.62 -5.49
N ASP A 388 -22.99 19.90 -5.24
CA ASP A 388 -24.29 20.45 -4.87
C ASP A 388 -24.40 20.82 -3.37
N GLY A 389 -23.29 20.76 -2.62
CA GLY A 389 -23.23 21.12 -1.21
C GLY A 389 -23.69 20.04 -0.23
N LYS A 390 -24.04 18.85 -0.71
CA LYS A 390 -24.39 17.72 0.18
C LYS A 390 -23.16 17.23 0.92
N LYS A 391 -23.26 17.22 2.27
CA LYS A 391 -22.21 16.73 3.17
C LYS A 391 -22.58 15.35 3.70
N VAL A 392 -21.63 14.40 3.61
CA VAL A 392 -21.78 13.05 4.16
C VAL A 392 -20.61 12.75 5.07
N THR A 393 -20.90 12.38 6.34
CA THR A 393 -19.91 11.91 7.29
C THR A 393 -20.07 10.41 7.48
N LYS A 394 -18.98 9.67 7.34
CA LYS A 394 -18.91 8.21 7.51
C LYS A 394 -17.94 7.87 8.62
N LYS A 395 -18.38 7.04 9.57
CA LYS A 395 -17.50 6.36 10.53
C LYS A 395 -17.06 5.05 9.91
N VAL A 396 -15.77 4.89 9.63
CA VAL A 396 -15.20 3.75 8.89
C VAL A 396 -14.09 3.08 9.67
N GLU A 397 -13.91 1.77 9.45
CA GLU A 397 -12.83 0.98 10.00
C GLU A 397 -11.78 0.76 8.90
N LEU A 398 -10.60 1.37 9.06
CA LEU A 398 -9.48 1.24 8.13
C LEU A 398 -8.72 -0.06 8.35
N PHE A 399 -8.07 -0.55 7.29
CA PHE A 399 -7.16 -1.72 7.32
C PHE A 399 -7.78 -2.96 7.95
N THR A 400 -9.02 -3.26 7.62
CA THR A 400 -9.78 -4.39 8.18
C THR A 400 -9.13 -5.75 7.92
N TRP A 401 -8.35 -5.88 6.84
CA TRP A 401 -7.57 -7.07 6.51
C TRP A 401 -6.35 -7.30 7.40
N GLU A 402 -6.01 -6.33 8.24
CA GLU A 402 -4.93 -6.45 9.23
C GLU A 402 -5.43 -6.94 10.61
N LYS A 403 -6.74 -7.22 10.76
CA LYS A 403 -7.32 -7.73 12.01
C LYS A 403 -6.89 -9.16 12.30
N LEU A 404 -6.80 -9.47 13.60
CA LEU A 404 -6.47 -10.80 14.11
C LEU A 404 -7.71 -11.52 14.64
N ASP A 405 -8.85 -11.29 14.03
CA ASP A 405 -10.18 -11.76 14.47
C ASP A 405 -10.50 -13.20 14.08
N TYR A 406 -9.60 -13.89 13.36
CA TYR A 406 -9.70 -15.29 13.01
C TYR A 406 -8.68 -16.19 13.75
N VAL A 407 -7.82 -15.65 14.62
CA VAL A 407 -6.78 -16.41 15.33
C VAL A 407 -7.35 -17.59 16.08
N ASP A 408 -8.42 -17.39 16.87
CA ASP A 408 -9.03 -18.47 17.65
C ASP A 408 -9.69 -19.54 16.76
N LYS A 409 -10.31 -19.13 15.65
CA LYS A 409 -10.84 -20.07 14.66
C LYS A 409 -9.74 -20.93 14.04
N VAL A 410 -8.62 -20.31 13.67
CA VAL A 410 -7.44 -20.98 13.13
C VAL A 410 -6.89 -21.95 14.17
N ARG A 411 -6.63 -21.50 15.40
CA ARG A 411 -6.14 -22.37 16.49
C ARG A 411 -7.01 -23.60 16.67
N LYS A 412 -8.33 -23.40 16.75
CA LYS A 412 -9.29 -24.50 16.91
C LYS A 412 -9.23 -25.50 15.75
N ALA A 413 -9.17 -25.02 14.50
CA ALA A 413 -9.17 -25.86 13.32
C ALA A 413 -7.88 -26.68 13.15
N PHE A 414 -6.75 -26.13 13.59
CA PHE A 414 -5.44 -26.79 13.51
C PHE A 414 -4.99 -27.45 14.82
N GLY A 415 -5.81 -27.44 15.88
CA GLY A 415 -5.47 -28.02 17.17
C GLY A 415 -4.30 -27.32 17.87
N ILE A 416 -4.07 -26.05 17.60
CA ILE A 416 -3.01 -25.23 18.21
C ILE A 416 -3.53 -24.71 19.56
N LYS A 417 -2.74 -24.95 20.64
CA LYS A 417 -3.06 -24.51 22.01
C LYS A 417 -2.77 -23.02 22.23
#